data_289a3faa2f0c062b25b087ee6e0c8d72
#
_entry.id   289a3faa2f0c062b25b087ee6e0c8d72
#
_cell.length_a   1.000
_cell.length_b   1.000
_cell.length_c   1.000
_cell.angle_alpha   90.00
_cell.angle_beta   90.00
_cell.angle_gamma   90.00
#
_symmetry.space_group_name_H-M   'P 1'
#
loop_
_entity.id
_entity.type
_entity.pdbx_description
1 polymer ?
#
loop_
_entity_poly.entity_id
_entity_poly.type
_entity_poly.pdbx_seq_one_letter_code
_entity_poly.pdbx_strand_id
1 'polypeptide(L)'
;MEELGLGLDLIIVLAAAIAGGILARQLRLPIILGYLAGGIVVGPYVLGWVHDLETIHTLANIGVILLLFTLGLEFSLSELRRIGKIAILGGIAQILLTAAVGLALGKLLGWETTEAIFFGFLIALSSTMIVLKTLMERGDLDSGHGRVMIGILLVQDLSLVPLMIILPAMGGDNGELWLPLGIATLKALAFIVVMLALGMWGLPWLLRRVAGGRSRELFLLTVVTLCLVAAIGAYFFGLSAAVGAFIAGLLISQSAFARQALADIIPLRDTFAALFFVSLGMLVNPHFVAENIAIIAVVVAVIIVAKFIICSSIPWFFGYSPKTMLFVGLGLIQIGEFSFVLAGMGMEAGIVSQYIYSLTLTSAIITMLLTPFALSFASFLYRHLSQGERFGRLAARRPDPGWQSQRWELSGHAVICGHGRVGSSLARVLERRNFSYLVIDLDPQVISELHAREIPCIYGDAGNPEILAHAQLDKARVLICTFPDFIAVELATRNALRINPRLDIVARVHRDVDAELLKGIGVSEIVRPEFEAGLEITRHTLHRFGLSGPEIQLILTGLRERKVV
;
A
#
# COMPACT_ATOMS: atom_id res chain seq x y z
N MET A 1 40.79 -19.94 -1.44
CA MET A 1 39.65 -20.81 -1.06
C MET A 1 38.51 -20.00 -0.41
N GLU A 2 38.83 -18.95 0.36
CA GLU A 2 37.79 -18.04 0.94
C GLU A 2 36.98 -17.28 -0.12
N GLU A 3 37.59 -16.79 -1.18
CA GLU A 3 36.88 -16.10 -2.27
C GLU A 3 35.90 -17.02 -3.03
N LEU A 4 36.21 -18.32 -3.16
CA LEU A 4 35.29 -19.30 -3.74
C LEU A 4 34.13 -19.61 -2.80
N GLY A 5 34.35 -19.55 -1.49
CA GLY A 5 33.32 -19.75 -0.46
C GLY A 5 32.28 -18.67 -0.51
N LEU A 6 32.69 -17.39 -0.54
CA LEU A 6 31.75 -16.26 -0.63
C LEU A 6 30.91 -16.30 -1.91
N GLY A 7 31.54 -16.62 -3.06
CA GLY A 7 30.84 -16.77 -4.33
C GLY A 7 29.78 -17.87 -4.28
N LEU A 8 30.08 -18.99 -3.61
CA LEU A 8 29.15 -20.10 -3.44
C LEU A 8 27.97 -19.70 -2.51
N ASP A 9 28.25 -19.06 -1.39
CA ASP A 9 27.23 -18.59 -0.44
C ASP A 9 26.27 -17.59 -1.11
N LEU A 10 26.80 -16.66 -1.92
CA LEU A 10 25.97 -15.73 -2.68
C LEU A 10 25.09 -16.44 -3.73
N ILE A 11 25.62 -17.45 -4.42
CA ILE A 11 24.84 -18.27 -5.36
C ILE A 11 23.72 -19.01 -4.62
N ILE A 12 24.00 -19.60 -3.46
CA ILE A 12 23.01 -20.31 -2.64
C ILE A 12 21.89 -19.36 -2.21
N VAL A 13 22.25 -18.16 -1.71
CA VAL A 13 21.27 -17.15 -1.25
C VAL A 13 20.40 -16.66 -2.41
N LEU A 14 20.99 -16.37 -3.57
CA LEU A 14 20.24 -15.95 -4.76
C LEU A 14 19.36 -17.09 -5.32
N ALA A 15 19.86 -18.32 -5.32
CA ALA A 15 19.06 -19.48 -5.73
C ALA A 15 17.88 -19.73 -4.79
N ALA A 16 18.09 -19.57 -3.47
CA ALA A 16 17.03 -19.63 -2.48
C ALA A 16 15.98 -18.53 -2.68
N ALA A 17 16.43 -17.29 -2.99
CA ALA A 17 15.53 -16.20 -3.34
C ALA A 17 14.69 -16.53 -4.57
N ILE A 18 15.30 -17.02 -5.64
CA ILE A 18 14.61 -17.39 -6.87
C ILE A 18 13.60 -18.52 -6.61
N ALA A 19 14.02 -19.60 -5.98
CA ALA A 19 13.17 -20.76 -5.69
C ALA A 19 11.98 -20.37 -4.79
N GLY A 20 12.26 -19.65 -3.69
CA GLY A 20 11.24 -19.15 -2.78
C GLY A 20 10.30 -18.15 -3.46
N GLY A 21 10.82 -17.22 -4.25
CA GLY A 21 10.03 -16.26 -5.01
C GLY A 21 9.10 -16.91 -6.05
N ILE A 22 9.58 -17.93 -6.77
CA ILE A 22 8.75 -18.71 -7.69
C ILE A 22 7.63 -19.43 -6.94
N LEU A 23 7.96 -20.09 -5.82
CA LEU A 23 6.97 -20.80 -4.99
C LEU A 23 5.91 -19.83 -4.44
N ALA A 24 6.32 -18.68 -3.90
CA ALA A 24 5.39 -17.66 -3.41
C ALA A 24 4.46 -17.18 -4.52
N ARG A 25 5.00 -16.93 -5.73
CA ARG A 25 4.20 -16.52 -6.88
C ARG A 25 3.18 -17.58 -7.31
N GLN A 26 3.57 -18.86 -7.31
CA GLN A 26 2.64 -19.97 -7.62
C GLN A 26 1.52 -20.07 -6.58
N LEU A 27 1.84 -19.83 -5.31
CA LEU A 27 0.87 -19.81 -4.21
C LEU A 27 0.08 -18.49 -4.10
N ARG A 28 0.31 -17.54 -5.02
CA ARG A 28 -0.29 -16.19 -5.01
C ARG A 28 0.01 -15.40 -3.73
N LEU A 29 1.17 -15.64 -3.15
CA LEU A 29 1.68 -14.93 -1.97
C LEU A 29 2.63 -13.79 -2.39
N PRO A 30 2.85 -12.80 -1.51
CA PRO A 30 3.90 -11.80 -1.70
C PRO A 30 5.28 -12.45 -1.85
N ILE A 31 6.09 -11.97 -2.81
CA ILE A 31 7.41 -12.53 -3.14
C ILE A 31 8.35 -12.48 -1.92
N ILE A 32 8.23 -11.43 -1.09
CA ILE A 32 9.02 -11.25 0.15
C ILE A 32 8.90 -12.46 1.07
N LEU A 33 7.70 -13.05 1.21
CA LEU A 33 7.50 -14.26 2.00
C LEU A 33 8.25 -15.47 1.43
N GLY A 34 8.38 -15.52 0.10
CA GLY A 34 9.19 -16.53 -0.57
C GLY A 34 10.68 -16.37 -0.27
N TYR A 35 11.18 -15.14 -0.27
CA TYR A 35 12.58 -14.85 0.10
C TYR A 35 12.88 -15.23 1.55
N LEU A 36 12.00 -14.87 2.48
CA LEU A 36 12.11 -15.27 3.89
C LEU A 36 12.08 -16.80 4.04
N ALA A 37 11.14 -17.48 3.38
CA ALA A 37 11.06 -18.94 3.41
C ALA A 37 12.32 -19.61 2.82
N GLY A 38 12.82 -19.10 1.70
CA GLY A 38 14.08 -19.54 1.11
C GLY A 38 15.24 -19.39 2.09
N GLY A 39 15.32 -18.26 2.79
CA GLY A 39 16.32 -18.00 3.82
C GLY A 39 16.24 -18.96 5.00
N ILE A 40 15.04 -19.25 5.49
CA ILE A 40 14.82 -20.26 6.57
C ILE A 40 15.40 -21.61 6.15
N VAL A 41 15.14 -22.04 4.90
CA VAL A 41 15.58 -23.34 4.40
C VAL A 41 17.10 -23.43 4.29
N VAL A 42 17.78 -22.44 3.67
CA VAL A 42 19.24 -22.48 3.49
C VAL A 42 20.03 -22.02 4.70
N GLY A 43 19.34 -21.44 5.69
CA GLY A 43 19.92 -20.89 6.90
C GLY A 43 20.53 -21.95 7.84
N PRO A 44 21.24 -21.48 8.91
CA PRO A 44 22.02 -22.33 9.79
C PRO A 44 21.17 -23.32 10.62
N TYR A 45 19.87 -23.03 10.77
CA TYR A 45 18.99 -23.87 11.60
C TYR A 45 18.30 -25.01 10.83
N VAL A 46 18.38 -25.04 9.48
CA VAL A 46 17.75 -26.09 8.66
C VAL A 46 18.82 -26.82 7.83
N LEU A 47 19.28 -26.26 6.71
CA LEU A 47 20.27 -26.92 5.84
C LEU A 47 21.70 -26.50 6.17
N GLY A 48 21.94 -25.31 6.71
CA GLY A 48 23.26 -24.81 7.05
C GLY A 48 24.22 -24.69 5.85
N TRP A 49 23.68 -24.37 4.67
CA TRP A 49 24.48 -24.31 3.45
C TRP A 49 25.29 -23.02 3.30
N VAL A 50 24.92 -21.97 4.01
CA VAL A 50 25.61 -20.68 4.01
C VAL A 50 26.60 -20.67 5.17
N HIS A 51 27.87 -20.41 4.87
CA HIS A 51 28.96 -20.51 5.84
C HIS A 51 29.37 -19.13 6.38
N ASP A 52 29.39 -18.11 5.53
CA ASP A 52 29.78 -16.74 5.88
C ASP A 52 28.53 -15.85 6.05
N LEU A 53 27.88 -15.98 7.20
CA LEU A 53 26.70 -15.17 7.53
C LEU A 53 27.04 -13.69 7.68
N GLU A 54 28.23 -13.33 8.16
CA GLU A 54 28.64 -11.95 8.42
C GLU A 54 28.74 -11.16 7.12
N THR A 55 29.38 -11.73 6.10
CA THR A 55 29.48 -11.10 4.78
C THR A 55 28.12 -11.01 4.09
N ILE A 56 27.29 -12.04 4.19
CA ILE A 56 25.92 -11.98 3.66
C ILE A 56 25.10 -10.89 4.36
N HIS A 57 25.20 -10.74 5.68
CA HIS A 57 24.57 -9.64 6.41
C HIS A 57 25.06 -8.27 5.97
N THR A 58 26.37 -8.13 5.73
CA THR A 58 26.95 -6.87 5.23
C THR A 58 26.39 -6.50 3.86
N LEU A 59 26.27 -7.47 2.93
CA LEU A 59 25.65 -7.26 1.62
C LEU A 59 24.13 -6.96 1.77
N ALA A 60 23.47 -7.63 2.68
CA ALA A 60 22.05 -7.40 2.98
C ALA A 60 21.79 -5.96 3.51
N ASN A 61 22.71 -5.41 4.30
CA ASN A 61 22.62 -4.03 4.78
C ASN A 61 22.67 -3.00 3.64
N ILE A 62 23.40 -3.29 2.54
CA ILE A 62 23.32 -2.47 1.32
C ILE A 62 21.89 -2.49 0.75
N GLY A 63 21.21 -3.64 0.84
CA GLY A 63 19.80 -3.76 0.45
C GLY A 63 18.89 -2.84 1.24
N VAL A 64 19.08 -2.75 2.56
CA VAL A 64 18.33 -1.82 3.44
C VAL A 64 18.60 -0.36 3.03
N ILE A 65 19.86 -0.01 2.80
CA ILE A 65 20.26 1.35 2.37
C ILE A 65 19.55 1.72 1.07
N LEU A 66 19.60 0.85 0.06
CA LEU A 66 18.95 1.08 -1.23
C LEU A 66 17.42 1.10 -1.12
N LEU A 67 16.84 0.28 -0.26
CA LEU A 67 15.40 0.23 0.00
C LEU A 67 14.92 1.54 0.64
N LEU A 68 15.61 2.04 1.65
CA LEU A 68 15.30 3.32 2.29
C LEU A 68 15.56 4.52 1.37
N PHE A 69 16.60 4.44 0.54
CA PHE A 69 16.88 5.45 -0.48
C PHE A 69 15.73 5.54 -1.49
N THR A 70 15.25 4.42 -2.00
CA THR A 70 14.12 4.41 -2.93
C THR A 70 12.82 4.85 -2.28
N LEU A 71 12.58 4.49 -1.03
CA LEU A 71 11.46 5.03 -0.26
C LEU A 71 11.51 6.56 -0.21
N GLY A 72 12.69 7.13 0.06
CA GLY A 72 12.90 8.58 0.00
C GLY A 72 12.65 9.17 -1.39
N LEU A 73 13.05 8.48 -2.47
CA LEU A 73 12.80 8.89 -3.86
C LEU A 73 11.32 8.87 -4.24
N GLU A 74 10.58 7.89 -3.78
CA GLU A 74 9.15 7.74 -4.02
C GLU A 74 8.33 8.76 -3.24
N PHE A 75 8.90 9.33 -2.16
CA PHE A 75 8.20 10.25 -1.29
C PHE A 75 7.95 11.61 -1.96
N SER A 76 6.68 12.00 -2.05
CA SER A 76 6.24 13.28 -2.58
C SER A 76 5.55 14.12 -1.52
N LEU A 77 6.16 15.27 -1.15
CA LEU A 77 5.54 16.24 -0.25
C LEU A 77 4.21 16.79 -0.77
N SER A 78 4.01 16.80 -2.09
CA SER A 78 2.76 17.23 -2.71
C SER A 78 1.63 16.21 -2.50
N GLU A 79 1.94 14.92 -2.50
CA GLU A 79 0.98 13.86 -2.19
C GLU A 79 0.52 13.92 -0.75
N LEU A 80 1.43 14.18 0.20
CA LEU A 80 1.08 14.35 1.61
C LEU A 80 0.00 15.42 1.83
N ARG A 81 0.05 16.52 1.06
CA ARG A 81 -0.99 17.58 1.10
C ARG A 81 -2.33 17.14 0.53
N ARG A 82 -2.35 16.19 -0.42
CA ARG A 82 -3.59 15.67 -1.06
C ARG A 82 -4.31 14.60 -0.24
N ILE A 83 -3.60 13.92 0.67
CA ILE A 83 -4.11 12.74 1.38
C ILE A 83 -5.16 13.08 2.46
N GLY A 84 -5.21 14.34 2.91
CA GLY A 84 -6.23 14.81 3.82
C GLY A 84 -5.98 14.49 5.31
N LYS A 85 -6.86 15.01 6.15
CA LYS A 85 -6.72 14.95 7.61
C LYS A 85 -6.73 13.53 8.19
N ILE A 86 -7.49 12.61 7.57
CA ILE A 86 -7.57 11.22 8.04
C ILE A 86 -6.24 10.49 7.95
N ALA A 87 -5.45 10.71 6.89
CA ALA A 87 -4.16 10.06 6.75
C ALA A 87 -3.20 10.54 7.83
N ILE A 88 -3.06 11.85 8.02
CA ILE A 88 -2.10 12.40 8.98
C ILE A 88 -2.54 12.11 10.42
N LEU A 89 -3.72 12.58 10.81
CA LEU A 89 -4.18 12.41 12.20
C LEU A 89 -4.49 10.94 12.52
N GLY A 90 -5.11 10.23 11.57
CA GLY A 90 -5.41 8.81 11.72
C GLY A 90 -4.16 7.95 11.73
N GLY A 91 -3.17 8.23 10.86
CA GLY A 91 -1.88 7.51 10.84
C GLY A 91 -1.09 7.71 12.14
N ILE A 92 -0.98 8.95 12.63
CA ILE A 92 -0.33 9.23 13.92
C ILE A 92 -1.09 8.55 15.07
N ALA A 93 -2.40 8.66 15.11
CA ALA A 93 -3.21 8.01 16.14
C ALA A 93 -3.06 6.48 16.10
N GLN A 94 -3.04 5.89 14.91
CA GLN A 94 -2.82 4.46 14.74
C GLN A 94 -1.46 4.03 15.28
N ILE A 95 -0.38 4.74 14.94
CA ILE A 95 0.98 4.43 15.42
C ILE A 95 1.01 4.48 16.95
N LEU A 96 0.55 5.59 17.55
CA LEU A 96 0.59 5.79 19.00
C LEU A 96 -0.28 4.77 19.76
N LEU A 97 -1.50 4.53 19.29
CA LEU A 97 -2.42 3.56 19.92
C LEU A 97 -1.87 2.13 19.82
N THR A 98 -1.31 1.76 18.66
CA THR A 98 -0.72 0.43 18.51
C THR A 98 0.55 0.28 19.35
N ALA A 99 1.39 1.33 19.40
CA ALA A 99 2.56 1.35 20.26
C ALA A 99 2.17 1.21 21.75
N ALA A 100 1.10 1.86 22.19
CA ALA A 100 0.57 1.71 23.56
C ALA A 100 0.10 0.29 23.86
N VAL A 101 -0.56 -0.38 22.90
CA VAL A 101 -0.93 -1.80 23.05
C VAL A 101 0.30 -2.69 23.14
N GLY A 102 1.33 -2.47 22.31
CA GLY A 102 2.57 -3.24 22.37
C GLY A 102 3.33 -3.01 23.68
N LEU A 103 3.36 -1.76 24.16
CA LEU A 103 3.90 -1.44 25.50
C LEU A 103 3.15 -2.20 26.60
N ALA A 104 1.81 -2.17 26.59
CA ALA A 104 1.00 -2.88 27.58
C ALA A 104 1.25 -4.39 27.52
N LEU A 105 1.30 -4.97 26.31
CA LEU A 105 1.58 -6.40 26.12
C LEU A 105 2.99 -6.76 26.63
N GLY A 106 4.02 -5.97 26.30
CA GLY A 106 5.38 -6.21 26.77
C GLY A 106 5.48 -6.14 28.29
N LYS A 107 4.80 -5.16 28.91
CA LYS A 107 4.74 -5.08 30.41
C LYS A 107 4.03 -6.25 31.03
N LEU A 108 2.96 -6.77 30.43
CA LEU A 108 2.25 -7.99 30.88
C LEU A 108 3.14 -9.24 30.75
N LEU A 109 4.04 -9.28 29.76
CA LEU A 109 5.01 -10.35 29.55
C LEU A 109 6.28 -10.19 30.42
N GLY A 110 6.36 -9.11 31.23
CA GLY A 110 7.49 -8.88 32.15
C GLY A 110 8.71 -8.23 31.51
N TRP A 111 8.59 -7.66 30.29
CA TRP A 111 9.71 -7.02 29.60
C TRP A 111 10.07 -5.67 30.23
N GLU A 112 11.29 -5.23 30.01
CA GLU A 112 11.71 -3.87 30.38
C GLU A 112 10.89 -2.81 29.64
N THR A 113 10.82 -1.62 30.23
CA THR A 113 9.97 -0.54 29.65
C THR A 113 10.48 -0.12 28.29
N THR A 114 11.80 -0.02 28.10
CA THR A 114 12.43 0.33 26.82
C THR A 114 12.18 -0.73 25.75
N GLU A 115 12.34 -2.01 26.09
CA GLU A 115 12.02 -3.12 25.18
C GLU A 115 10.54 -3.12 24.77
N ALA A 116 9.64 -2.93 25.75
CA ALA A 116 8.20 -2.91 25.50
C ALA A 116 7.75 -1.73 24.64
N ILE A 117 8.34 -0.53 24.83
CA ILE A 117 8.12 0.64 23.96
C ILE A 117 8.61 0.34 22.55
N PHE A 118 9.83 -0.19 22.43
CA PHE A 118 10.44 -0.54 21.15
C PHE A 118 9.56 -1.53 20.37
N PHE A 119 9.15 -2.62 21.03
CA PHE A 119 8.23 -3.59 20.47
C PHE A 119 6.91 -2.97 20.02
N GLY A 120 6.37 -2.04 20.82
CA GLY A 120 5.13 -1.33 20.47
C GLY A 120 5.23 -0.57 19.14
N PHE A 121 6.35 0.10 18.88
CA PHE A 121 6.58 0.78 17.60
C PHE A 121 6.87 -0.22 16.46
N LEU A 122 7.54 -1.34 16.74
CA LEU A 122 7.74 -2.39 15.73
C LEU A 122 6.42 -2.91 15.19
N ILE A 123 5.46 -3.20 16.05
CA ILE A 123 4.17 -3.74 15.65
C ILE A 123 3.22 -2.67 15.05
N ALA A 124 3.54 -1.38 15.24
CA ALA A 124 2.72 -0.29 14.72
C ALA A 124 2.80 -0.14 13.20
N LEU A 125 3.95 -0.43 12.60
CA LEU A 125 4.16 -0.33 11.17
C LEU A 125 3.46 -1.47 10.42
N SER A 126 2.90 -1.17 9.24
CA SER A 126 2.26 -2.16 8.36
C SER A 126 2.97 -2.21 7.01
N SER A 127 2.86 -3.33 6.28
CA SER A 127 3.52 -3.50 5.00
C SER A 127 2.79 -2.76 3.87
N THR A 128 3.44 -1.73 3.36
CA THR A 128 2.95 -0.95 2.21
C THR A 128 2.90 -1.80 0.94
N MET A 129 3.93 -2.64 0.71
CA MET A 129 4.02 -3.46 -0.48
C MET A 129 2.90 -4.51 -0.57
N ILE A 130 2.57 -5.18 0.53
CA ILE A 130 1.51 -6.20 0.56
C ILE A 130 0.15 -5.56 0.31
N VAL A 131 -0.13 -4.44 0.96
CA VAL A 131 -1.41 -3.73 0.80
C VAL A 131 -1.57 -3.19 -0.61
N LEU A 132 -0.58 -2.46 -1.14
CA LEU A 132 -0.62 -1.92 -2.49
C LEU A 132 -0.82 -3.02 -3.54
N LYS A 133 -0.02 -4.10 -3.47
CA LYS A 133 -0.15 -5.24 -4.38
C LYS A 133 -1.55 -5.84 -4.33
N THR A 134 -2.09 -6.07 -3.12
CA THR A 134 -3.43 -6.65 -2.96
C THR A 134 -4.51 -5.72 -3.49
N LEU A 135 -4.42 -4.41 -3.24
CA LEU A 135 -5.34 -3.40 -3.78
C LEU A 135 -5.26 -3.32 -5.31
N MET A 136 -4.05 -3.39 -5.88
CA MET A 136 -3.85 -3.41 -7.35
C MET A 136 -4.50 -4.64 -8.00
N GLU A 137 -4.25 -5.83 -7.45
CA GLU A 137 -4.83 -7.09 -7.95
C GLU A 137 -6.37 -7.11 -7.88
N ARG A 138 -6.94 -6.36 -6.93
CA ARG A 138 -8.39 -6.21 -6.75
C ARG A 138 -9.00 -5.05 -7.54
N GLY A 139 -8.19 -4.15 -8.06
CA GLY A 139 -8.64 -2.91 -8.69
C GLY A 139 -9.18 -1.87 -7.70
N ASP A 140 -8.82 -1.98 -6.42
CA ASP A 140 -9.36 -1.18 -5.30
C ASP A 140 -8.48 0.03 -4.92
N LEU A 141 -7.42 0.36 -5.68
CA LEU A 141 -6.51 1.48 -5.34
C LEU A 141 -7.22 2.81 -5.19
N ASP A 142 -8.12 3.13 -6.12
CA ASP A 142 -8.86 4.40 -6.14
C ASP A 142 -10.15 4.34 -5.29
N SER A 143 -10.41 3.21 -4.59
CA SER A 143 -11.56 3.08 -3.70
C SER A 143 -11.41 3.91 -2.43
N GLY A 144 -12.52 4.19 -1.72
CA GLY A 144 -12.48 4.93 -0.45
C GLY A 144 -11.56 4.28 0.59
N HIS A 145 -11.66 2.96 0.76
CA HIS A 145 -10.80 2.21 1.67
C HIS A 145 -9.35 2.12 1.18
N GLY A 146 -9.12 1.99 -0.13
CA GLY A 146 -7.77 2.00 -0.71
C GLY A 146 -7.03 3.30 -0.43
N ARG A 147 -7.68 4.44 -0.69
CA ARG A 147 -7.10 5.77 -0.40
C ARG A 147 -6.78 5.98 1.08
N VAL A 148 -7.67 5.54 1.99
CA VAL A 148 -7.43 5.64 3.43
C VAL A 148 -6.27 4.76 3.87
N MET A 149 -6.20 3.50 3.41
CA MET A 149 -5.08 2.60 3.71
C MET A 149 -3.75 3.17 3.22
N ILE A 150 -3.68 3.60 1.96
CA ILE A 150 -2.47 4.20 1.37
C ILE A 150 -2.05 5.44 2.17
N GLY A 151 -3.01 6.27 2.55
CA GLY A 151 -2.74 7.46 3.36
C GLY A 151 -2.14 7.14 4.73
N ILE A 152 -2.68 6.17 5.46
CA ILE A 152 -2.14 5.73 6.75
C ILE A 152 -0.76 5.11 6.59
N LEU A 153 -0.56 4.24 5.58
CA LEU A 153 0.72 3.62 5.28
C LEU A 153 1.80 4.65 4.97
N LEU A 154 1.49 5.67 4.19
CA LEU A 154 2.43 6.74 3.89
C LEU A 154 2.89 7.49 5.15
N VAL A 155 1.99 7.71 6.12
CA VAL A 155 2.35 8.32 7.41
C VAL A 155 3.19 7.36 8.25
N GLN A 156 2.91 6.06 8.22
CA GLN A 156 3.74 5.04 8.87
C GLN A 156 5.15 5.02 8.28
N ASP A 157 5.28 5.00 6.95
CA ASP A 157 6.57 5.01 6.27
C ASP A 157 7.37 6.28 6.58
N LEU A 158 6.69 7.43 6.64
CA LEU A 158 7.32 8.68 7.04
C LEU A 158 7.76 8.69 8.51
N SER A 159 7.02 8.03 9.40
CA SER A 159 7.34 7.93 10.81
C SER A 159 8.58 7.06 11.08
N LEU A 160 8.95 6.21 10.12
CA LEU A 160 10.13 5.35 10.22
C LEU A 160 11.40 6.15 10.53
N VAL A 161 11.58 7.31 9.89
CA VAL A 161 12.78 8.14 10.06
C VAL A 161 12.93 8.69 11.49
N PRO A 162 11.93 9.38 12.08
CA PRO A 162 12.04 9.76 13.47
C PRO A 162 12.15 8.56 14.41
N LEU A 163 11.51 7.43 14.13
CA LEU A 163 11.64 6.23 14.94
C LEU A 163 13.07 5.65 14.92
N MET A 164 13.73 5.64 13.76
CA MET A 164 15.13 5.21 13.61
C MET A 164 16.12 6.10 14.39
N ILE A 165 15.73 7.33 14.71
CA ILE A 165 16.55 8.27 15.47
C ILE A 165 16.23 8.15 16.97
N ILE A 166 14.95 8.13 17.31
CA ILE A 166 14.45 8.19 18.69
C ILE A 166 14.65 6.85 19.41
N LEU A 167 14.30 5.74 18.78
CA LEU A 167 14.28 4.44 19.46
C LEU A 167 15.69 4.00 19.90
N PRO A 168 16.75 4.03 19.08
CA PRO A 168 18.10 3.68 19.54
C PRO A 168 18.63 4.62 20.63
N ALA A 169 18.22 5.90 20.62
CA ALA A 169 18.63 6.87 21.62
C ALA A 169 18.05 6.60 23.03
N MET A 170 17.05 5.71 23.14
CA MET A 170 16.45 5.32 24.42
C MET A 170 17.30 4.29 25.19
N GLY A 171 18.33 3.69 24.58
CA GLY A 171 19.21 2.68 25.18
C GLY A 171 20.31 3.20 26.12
N GLY A 172 20.28 4.46 26.55
CA GLY A 172 21.30 5.04 27.44
C GLY A 172 21.24 4.53 28.87
N ASP A 173 22.42 4.20 29.43
CA ASP A 173 22.61 3.49 30.73
C ASP A 173 22.17 4.23 32.01
N ASN A 174 21.78 5.51 31.95
CA ASN A 174 21.67 6.32 33.17
C ASN A 174 20.24 6.74 33.59
N GLY A 175 19.19 6.15 33.01
CA GLY A 175 17.80 6.50 33.38
C GLY A 175 17.34 7.91 32.95
N GLU A 176 18.22 8.74 32.45
CA GLU A 176 17.94 10.07 31.90
C GLU A 176 17.68 9.99 30.40
N LEU A 177 16.43 9.77 30.02
CA LEU A 177 16.02 9.68 28.60
C LEU A 177 16.17 11.02 27.84
N TRP A 178 16.04 12.13 28.53
CA TRP A 178 15.93 13.46 27.88
C TRP A 178 17.23 13.95 27.26
N LEU A 179 18.37 13.69 27.89
CA LEU A 179 19.67 14.16 27.40
C LEU A 179 20.13 13.39 26.15
N PRO A 180 20.14 12.04 26.11
CA PRO A 180 20.45 11.28 24.89
C PRO A 180 19.50 11.61 23.75
N LEU A 181 18.20 11.75 24.02
CA LEU A 181 17.19 12.10 23.04
C LEU A 181 17.41 13.52 22.47
N GLY A 182 17.73 14.48 23.33
CA GLY A 182 18.07 15.85 22.92
C GLY A 182 19.30 15.89 22.02
N ILE A 183 20.37 15.17 22.38
CA ILE A 183 21.59 15.07 21.60
C ILE A 183 21.33 14.38 20.25
N ALA A 184 20.60 13.26 20.23
CA ALA A 184 20.25 12.55 19.00
C ALA A 184 19.43 13.45 18.06
N THR A 185 18.45 14.17 18.60
CA THR A 185 17.63 15.13 17.83
C THR A 185 18.48 16.28 17.26
N LEU A 186 19.39 16.83 18.06
CA LEU A 186 20.29 17.90 17.61
C LEU A 186 21.22 17.42 16.49
N LYS A 187 21.81 16.23 16.63
CA LYS A 187 22.65 15.61 15.60
C LYS A 187 21.86 15.34 14.31
N ALA A 188 20.63 14.84 14.43
CA ALA A 188 19.75 14.63 13.29
C ALA A 188 19.40 15.94 12.58
N LEU A 189 19.05 16.99 13.32
CA LEU A 189 18.80 18.31 12.76
C LEU A 189 20.04 18.88 12.06
N ALA A 190 21.21 18.76 12.69
CA ALA A 190 22.47 19.20 12.08
C ALA A 190 22.74 18.44 10.76
N PHE A 191 22.56 17.12 10.74
CA PHE A 191 22.69 16.32 9.53
C PHE A 191 21.70 16.75 8.44
N ILE A 192 20.41 16.94 8.79
CA ILE A 192 19.39 17.41 7.85
C ILE A 192 19.76 18.77 7.27
N VAL A 193 20.23 19.72 8.08
CA VAL A 193 20.66 21.04 7.61
C VAL A 193 21.82 20.93 6.61
N VAL A 194 22.83 20.11 6.93
CA VAL A 194 23.97 19.87 6.03
C VAL A 194 23.49 19.25 4.72
N MET A 195 22.63 18.22 4.80
CA MET A 195 22.09 17.54 3.61
C MET A 195 21.21 18.47 2.77
N LEU A 196 20.39 19.33 3.38
CA LEU A 196 19.61 20.34 2.67
C LEU A 196 20.51 21.37 1.96
N ALA A 197 21.56 21.85 2.62
CA ALA A 197 22.51 22.78 2.00
C ALA A 197 23.20 22.15 0.78
N LEU A 198 23.70 20.91 0.93
CA LEU A 198 24.30 20.15 -0.17
C LEU A 198 23.28 19.82 -1.28
N GLY A 199 22.06 19.46 -0.89
CA GLY A 199 20.97 19.10 -1.79
C GLY A 199 20.46 20.27 -2.63
N MET A 200 20.36 21.47 -2.05
CA MET A 200 19.87 22.65 -2.77
C MET A 200 20.87 23.16 -3.82
N TRP A 201 22.17 23.07 -3.56
CA TRP A 201 23.20 23.71 -4.39
C TRP A 201 24.06 22.70 -5.15
N GLY A 202 24.56 21.67 -4.48
CA GLY A 202 25.47 20.70 -5.07
C GLY A 202 24.78 19.66 -5.95
N LEU A 203 23.66 19.11 -5.46
CA LEU A 203 22.95 18.02 -6.13
C LEU A 203 22.40 18.39 -7.53
N PRO A 204 21.69 19.52 -7.73
CA PRO A 204 21.21 19.89 -9.05
C PRO A 204 22.33 20.17 -10.05
N TRP A 205 23.44 20.75 -9.58
CA TRP A 205 24.60 21.00 -10.42
C TRP A 205 25.23 19.69 -10.88
N LEU A 206 25.47 18.75 -9.96
CA LEU A 206 26.08 17.46 -10.26
C LEU A 206 25.20 16.62 -11.20
N LEU A 207 23.92 16.48 -10.86
CA LEU A 207 22.99 15.69 -11.67
C LEU A 207 22.80 16.25 -13.08
N ARG A 208 22.73 17.59 -13.24
CA ARG A 208 22.66 18.21 -14.58
C ARG A 208 23.92 17.96 -15.41
N ARG A 209 25.09 18.02 -14.78
CA ARG A 209 26.37 17.78 -15.47
C ARG A 209 26.50 16.35 -15.95
N VAL A 210 26.10 15.38 -15.11
CA VAL A 210 26.17 13.95 -15.44
C VAL A 210 25.09 13.58 -16.45
N ALA A 211 23.85 14.03 -16.28
CA ALA A 211 22.76 13.79 -17.22
C ALA A 211 23.02 14.42 -18.61
N GLY A 212 23.73 15.55 -18.67
CA GLY A 212 24.15 16.18 -19.93
C GLY A 212 25.11 15.32 -20.75
N GLY A 213 25.84 14.41 -20.12
CA GLY A 213 26.74 13.44 -20.78
C GLY A 213 26.02 12.27 -21.47
N ARG A 214 24.70 12.15 -21.37
CA ARG A 214 23.85 11.08 -21.95
C ARG A 214 24.29 9.66 -21.63
N SER A 215 25.10 9.44 -20.58
CA SER A 215 25.50 8.11 -20.11
C SER A 215 24.62 7.68 -18.94
N ARG A 216 23.80 6.65 -19.17
CA ARG A 216 22.95 6.04 -18.14
C ARG A 216 23.80 5.41 -17.03
N GLU A 217 24.95 4.83 -17.38
CA GLU A 217 25.86 4.21 -16.42
C GLU A 217 26.42 5.23 -15.43
N LEU A 218 26.94 6.37 -15.95
CA LEU A 218 27.48 7.43 -15.11
C LEU A 218 26.38 8.05 -14.21
N PHE A 219 25.16 8.15 -14.72
CA PHE A 219 24.04 8.65 -13.95
C PHE A 219 23.71 7.71 -12.78
N LEU A 220 23.56 6.40 -13.04
CA LEU A 220 23.32 5.40 -12.01
C LEU A 220 24.45 5.36 -10.97
N LEU A 221 25.70 5.34 -11.41
CA LEU A 221 26.87 5.38 -10.51
C LEU A 221 26.84 6.62 -9.62
N THR A 222 26.48 7.79 -10.17
CA THR A 222 26.37 9.03 -9.40
C THR A 222 25.26 8.92 -8.34
N VAL A 223 24.08 8.41 -8.70
CA VAL A 223 22.96 8.23 -7.78
C VAL A 223 23.31 7.28 -6.64
N VAL A 224 23.92 6.11 -6.97
CA VAL A 224 24.37 5.13 -5.97
C VAL A 224 25.45 5.73 -5.07
N THR A 225 26.42 6.43 -5.64
CA THR A 225 27.49 7.09 -4.86
C THR A 225 26.91 8.14 -3.91
N LEU A 226 25.98 8.97 -4.35
CA LEU A 226 25.30 9.95 -3.49
C LEU A 226 24.52 9.26 -2.36
N CYS A 227 23.84 8.17 -2.64
CA CYS A 227 23.16 7.36 -1.63
C CYS A 227 24.15 6.86 -0.57
N LEU A 228 25.26 6.24 -0.98
CA LEU A 228 26.25 5.67 -0.06
C LEU A 228 27.01 6.75 0.71
N VAL A 229 27.38 7.86 0.08
CA VAL A 229 28.01 9.01 0.76
C VAL A 229 27.10 9.59 1.82
N ALA A 230 25.81 9.74 1.55
CA ALA A 230 24.85 10.21 2.54
C ALA A 230 24.65 9.19 3.68
N ALA A 231 24.62 7.89 3.35
CA ALA A 231 24.54 6.83 4.35
C ALA A 231 25.75 6.82 5.29
N ILE A 232 26.96 6.92 4.75
CA ILE A 232 28.20 7.02 5.53
C ILE A 232 28.23 8.37 6.27
N GLY A 233 27.81 9.46 5.62
CA GLY A 233 27.72 10.78 6.26
C GLY A 233 26.85 10.77 7.51
N ALA A 234 25.70 10.10 7.47
CA ALA A 234 24.82 9.96 8.63
C ALA A 234 25.51 9.26 9.82
N TYR A 235 26.34 8.26 9.54
CA TYR A 235 27.11 7.56 10.58
C TYR A 235 28.02 8.49 11.38
N PHE A 236 28.68 9.49 10.74
CA PHE A 236 29.49 10.49 11.45
C PHE A 236 28.68 11.38 12.40
N PHE A 237 27.38 11.52 12.14
CA PHE A 237 26.46 12.22 13.05
C PHE A 237 25.85 11.27 14.11
N GLY A 238 26.25 9.98 14.13
CA GLY A 238 25.70 8.98 15.05
C GLY A 238 24.28 8.54 14.68
N LEU A 239 23.91 8.69 13.40
CA LEU A 239 22.66 8.21 12.83
C LEU A 239 22.90 6.92 12.05
N SER A 240 21.83 6.15 11.82
CA SER A 240 21.97 4.96 10.97
C SER A 240 22.19 5.32 9.50
N ALA A 241 22.91 4.48 8.78
CA ALA A 241 23.12 4.60 7.34
C ALA A 241 21.78 4.67 6.57
N ALA A 242 20.77 3.96 7.05
CA ALA A 242 19.43 3.94 6.48
C ALA A 242 18.75 5.33 6.49
N VAL A 243 18.90 6.10 7.59
CA VAL A 243 18.40 7.50 7.67
C VAL A 243 19.10 8.37 6.64
N GLY A 244 20.43 8.24 6.50
CA GLY A 244 21.20 8.99 5.50
C GLY A 244 20.73 8.73 4.09
N ALA A 245 20.54 7.47 3.74
CA ALA A 245 20.04 7.03 2.45
C ALA A 245 18.63 7.58 2.16
N PHE A 246 17.72 7.50 3.14
CA PHE A 246 16.36 8.04 3.00
C PHE A 246 16.38 9.55 2.70
N ILE A 247 17.16 10.32 3.47
CA ILE A 247 17.26 11.77 3.28
C ILE A 247 17.86 12.11 1.92
N ALA A 248 18.86 11.36 1.44
CA ALA A 248 19.39 11.52 0.09
C ALA A 248 18.33 11.26 -0.97
N GLY A 249 17.55 10.18 -0.83
CA GLY A 249 16.42 9.88 -1.71
C GLY A 249 15.39 11.00 -1.73
N LEU A 250 15.00 11.51 -0.56
CA LEU A 250 14.07 12.62 -0.41
C LEU A 250 14.57 13.92 -1.08
N LEU A 251 15.86 14.20 -1.03
CA LEU A 251 16.45 15.35 -1.72
C LEU A 251 16.41 15.19 -3.24
N ILE A 252 16.75 14.00 -3.74
CA ILE A 252 16.70 13.71 -5.19
C ILE A 252 15.25 13.69 -5.67
N SER A 253 14.27 13.29 -4.86
CA SER A 253 12.84 13.28 -5.21
C SER A 253 12.30 14.66 -5.60
N GLN A 254 12.90 15.74 -5.07
CA GLN A 254 12.54 17.11 -5.42
C GLN A 254 13.20 17.61 -6.73
N SER A 255 14.05 16.81 -7.35
CA SER A 255 14.75 17.15 -8.59
C SER A 255 13.97 16.73 -9.83
N ALA A 256 14.26 17.35 -10.98
CA ALA A 256 13.71 16.93 -12.27
C ALA A 256 14.14 15.50 -12.67
N PHE A 257 15.16 14.94 -12.01
CA PHE A 257 15.75 13.62 -12.30
C PHE A 257 15.20 12.49 -11.41
N ALA A 258 14.27 12.79 -10.50
CA ALA A 258 13.73 11.81 -9.55
C ALA A 258 13.22 10.53 -10.22
N ARG A 259 12.43 10.66 -11.28
CA ARG A 259 11.85 9.52 -12.02
C ARG A 259 12.92 8.66 -12.70
N GLN A 260 13.95 9.30 -13.25
CA GLN A 260 15.08 8.61 -13.86
C GLN A 260 15.88 7.85 -12.80
N ALA A 261 16.22 8.51 -11.69
CA ALA A 261 16.95 7.91 -10.57
C ALA A 261 16.19 6.69 -10.03
N LEU A 262 14.87 6.82 -9.82
CA LEU A 262 14.03 5.72 -9.36
C LEU A 262 14.03 4.55 -10.35
N ALA A 263 13.81 4.81 -11.64
CA ALA A 263 13.77 3.77 -12.66
C ALA A 263 15.10 3.00 -12.79
N ASP A 264 16.23 3.70 -12.63
CA ASP A 264 17.55 3.10 -12.77
C ASP A 264 18.00 2.34 -11.52
N ILE A 265 17.54 2.75 -10.31
CA ILE A 265 17.93 2.11 -9.04
C ILE A 265 17.06 0.88 -8.68
N ILE A 266 15.81 0.81 -9.14
CA ILE A 266 14.87 -0.27 -8.79
C ILE A 266 15.46 -1.68 -9.02
N PRO A 267 16.08 -2.02 -10.15
CA PRO A 267 16.64 -3.36 -10.35
C PRO A 267 17.72 -3.71 -9.34
N LEU A 268 18.57 -2.74 -8.99
CA LEU A 268 19.61 -2.90 -7.98
C LEU A 268 19.01 -3.08 -6.59
N ARG A 269 18.08 -2.21 -6.22
CA ARG A 269 17.31 -2.32 -4.97
C ARG A 269 16.67 -3.69 -4.83
N ASP A 270 15.95 -4.17 -5.85
CA ASP A 270 15.22 -5.43 -5.79
C ASP A 270 16.16 -6.63 -5.60
N THR A 271 17.32 -6.61 -6.24
CA THR A 271 18.34 -7.65 -6.08
C THR A 271 18.89 -7.67 -4.65
N PHE A 272 19.30 -6.52 -4.12
CA PHE A 272 19.83 -6.44 -2.76
C PHE A 272 18.74 -6.59 -1.69
N ALA A 273 17.51 -6.18 -1.95
CA ALA A 273 16.36 -6.45 -1.08
C ALA A 273 16.08 -7.96 -0.98
N ALA A 274 16.21 -8.71 -2.07
CA ALA A 274 16.08 -10.17 -2.01
C ALA A 274 17.17 -10.79 -1.10
N LEU A 275 18.43 -10.33 -1.21
CA LEU A 275 19.51 -10.75 -0.31
C LEU A 275 19.18 -10.42 1.15
N PHE A 276 18.66 -9.23 1.41
CA PHE A 276 18.24 -8.80 2.75
C PHE A 276 17.14 -9.70 3.33
N PHE A 277 16.08 -9.96 2.57
CA PHE A 277 14.99 -10.80 3.08
C PHE A 277 15.40 -12.26 3.25
N VAL A 278 16.24 -12.81 2.38
CA VAL A 278 16.81 -14.16 2.59
C VAL A 278 17.69 -14.18 3.83
N SER A 279 18.55 -13.17 4.02
CA SER A 279 19.39 -13.04 5.22
C SER A 279 18.53 -12.96 6.50
N LEU A 280 17.44 -12.19 6.50
CA LEU A 280 16.48 -12.18 7.61
C LEU A 280 15.83 -13.55 7.85
N GLY A 281 15.48 -14.24 6.75
CA GLY A 281 14.94 -15.60 6.84
C GLY A 281 15.91 -16.56 7.53
N MET A 282 17.21 -16.45 7.26
CA MET A 282 18.25 -17.29 7.90
C MET A 282 18.34 -17.08 9.42
N LEU A 283 17.91 -15.93 9.93
CA LEU A 283 17.87 -15.65 11.38
C LEU A 283 16.67 -16.28 12.10
N VAL A 284 15.68 -16.75 11.37
CA VAL A 284 14.52 -17.44 11.95
C VAL A 284 14.94 -18.83 12.41
N ASN A 285 14.81 -19.06 13.70
CA ASN A 285 15.07 -20.36 14.30
C ASN A 285 13.76 -21.17 14.42
N PRO A 286 13.56 -22.26 13.65
CA PRO A 286 12.36 -23.08 13.75
C PRO A 286 12.17 -23.75 15.11
N HIS A 287 13.26 -24.06 15.85
CA HIS A 287 13.17 -24.59 17.21
C HIS A 287 12.58 -23.55 18.17
N PHE A 288 13.02 -22.29 18.06
CA PHE A 288 12.44 -21.18 18.82
C PHE A 288 10.93 -21.08 18.57
N VAL A 289 10.52 -21.18 17.29
CA VAL A 289 9.09 -21.14 16.92
C VAL A 289 8.32 -22.29 17.55
N ALA A 290 8.85 -23.51 17.50
CA ALA A 290 8.20 -24.69 18.06
C ALA A 290 8.08 -24.61 19.60
N GLU A 291 9.12 -24.17 20.28
CA GLU A 291 9.15 -24.04 21.75
C GLU A 291 8.24 -22.90 22.24
N ASN A 292 8.10 -21.83 21.46
CA ASN A 292 7.36 -20.64 21.87
C ASN A 292 6.02 -20.47 21.13
N ILE A 293 5.49 -21.53 20.52
CA ILE A 293 4.30 -21.45 19.65
C ILE A 293 3.08 -20.85 20.36
N ALA A 294 2.91 -21.13 21.64
CA ALA A 294 1.79 -20.62 22.43
C ALA A 294 1.88 -19.11 22.63
N ILE A 295 3.07 -18.59 22.96
CA ILE A 295 3.26 -17.16 23.16
C ILE A 295 3.22 -16.41 21.82
N ILE A 296 3.79 -16.98 20.75
CA ILE A 296 3.70 -16.44 19.40
C ILE A 296 2.24 -16.33 18.97
N ALA A 297 1.43 -17.37 19.19
CA ALA A 297 0.01 -17.37 18.85
C ALA A 297 -0.75 -16.27 19.61
N VAL A 298 -0.48 -16.10 20.91
CA VAL A 298 -1.09 -15.05 21.73
C VAL A 298 -0.67 -13.67 21.24
N VAL A 299 0.62 -13.45 21.00
CA VAL A 299 1.14 -12.16 20.51
C VAL A 299 0.55 -11.82 19.14
N VAL A 300 0.53 -12.75 18.20
CA VAL A 300 -0.08 -12.59 16.88
C VAL A 300 -1.57 -12.27 17.00
N ALA A 301 -2.30 -13.01 17.84
CA ALA A 301 -3.73 -12.76 18.04
C ALA A 301 -3.99 -11.36 18.61
N VAL A 302 -3.21 -10.94 19.63
CA VAL A 302 -3.31 -9.60 20.21
C VAL A 302 -3.03 -8.52 19.16
N ILE A 303 -1.97 -8.69 18.35
CA ILE A 303 -1.62 -7.75 17.29
C ILE A 303 -2.75 -7.62 16.27
N ILE A 304 -3.28 -8.75 15.78
CA ILE A 304 -4.36 -8.77 14.79
C ILE A 304 -5.61 -8.08 15.36
N VAL A 305 -6.03 -8.45 16.56
CA VAL A 305 -7.24 -7.90 17.19
C VAL A 305 -7.07 -6.40 17.49
N ALA A 306 -5.93 -6.01 18.07
CA ALA A 306 -5.68 -4.62 18.40
C ALA A 306 -5.60 -3.73 17.14
N LYS A 307 -4.81 -4.15 16.13
CA LYS A 307 -4.72 -3.38 14.87
C LYS A 307 -6.04 -3.36 14.14
N PHE A 308 -6.80 -4.46 14.12
CA PHE A 308 -8.14 -4.46 13.55
C PHE A 308 -9.05 -3.42 14.23
N ILE A 309 -9.10 -3.39 15.55
CA ILE A 309 -9.93 -2.45 16.30
C ILE A 309 -9.47 -1.00 16.06
N ILE A 310 -8.17 -0.73 16.17
CA ILE A 310 -7.61 0.60 15.99
C ILE A 310 -7.82 1.09 14.56
N CYS A 311 -7.41 0.29 13.56
CA CYS A 311 -7.51 0.68 12.15
C CYS A 311 -8.95 0.75 11.64
N SER A 312 -9.90 0.01 12.23
CA SER A 312 -11.33 0.16 11.94
C SER A 312 -11.93 1.41 12.59
N SER A 313 -11.50 1.74 13.81
CA SER A 313 -12.05 2.89 14.55
C SER A 313 -11.70 4.24 13.91
N ILE A 314 -10.51 4.34 13.29
CA ILE A 314 -10.07 5.58 12.66
C ILE A 314 -11.02 6.04 11.56
N PRO A 315 -11.32 5.26 10.49
CA PRO A 315 -12.31 5.68 9.50
C PRO A 315 -13.69 5.98 10.11
N TRP A 316 -14.07 5.24 11.16
CA TRP A 316 -15.32 5.48 11.88
C TRP A 316 -15.37 6.87 12.50
N PHE A 317 -14.32 7.31 13.18
CA PHE A 317 -14.27 8.65 13.79
C PHE A 317 -14.26 9.77 12.74
N PHE A 318 -13.71 9.49 11.55
CA PHE A 318 -13.71 10.43 10.43
C PHE A 318 -14.98 10.36 9.56
N GLY A 319 -15.99 9.56 9.95
CA GLY A 319 -17.29 9.53 9.27
C GLY A 319 -17.37 8.63 8.03
N TYR A 320 -16.38 7.78 7.79
CA TYR A 320 -16.38 6.86 6.66
C TYR A 320 -17.36 5.69 6.83
N SER A 321 -17.73 5.08 5.72
CA SER A 321 -18.69 3.97 5.66
C SER A 321 -18.21 2.74 6.45
N PRO A 322 -19.12 1.88 6.95
CA PRO A 322 -18.78 0.61 7.58
C PRO A 322 -17.95 -0.32 6.69
N LYS A 323 -18.07 -0.20 5.36
CA LYS A 323 -17.23 -0.90 4.40
C LYS A 323 -15.77 -0.47 4.54
N THR A 324 -15.52 0.83 4.47
CA THR A 324 -14.17 1.40 4.62
C THR A 324 -13.55 1.02 5.96
N MET A 325 -14.32 1.05 7.06
CA MET A 325 -13.87 0.58 8.38
C MET A 325 -13.36 -0.85 8.34
N LEU A 326 -14.16 -1.76 7.79
CA LEU A 326 -13.85 -3.20 7.77
C LEU A 326 -12.62 -3.50 6.92
N PHE A 327 -12.53 -2.88 5.73
CA PHE A 327 -11.40 -3.09 4.82
C PHE A 327 -10.10 -2.48 5.34
N VAL A 328 -10.13 -1.27 5.91
CA VAL A 328 -8.95 -0.64 6.52
C VAL A 328 -8.50 -1.43 7.74
N GLY A 329 -9.46 -1.85 8.58
CA GLY A 329 -9.16 -2.67 9.76
C GLY A 329 -8.47 -3.98 9.40
N LEU A 330 -9.03 -4.77 8.48
CA LEU A 330 -8.47 -6.07 8.08
C LEU A 330 -7.27 -5.94 7.11
N GLY A 331 -7.16 -4.84 6.39
CA GLY A 331 -6.05 -4.59 5.48
C GLY A 331 -4.75 -4.17 6.15
N LEU A 332 -4.81 -3.62 7.37
CA LEU A 332 -3.64 -3.10 8.09
C LEU A 332 -3.25 -3.92 9.34
N ILE A 333 -3.71 -5.17 9.46
CA ILE A 333 -3.43 -6.04 10.62
C ILE A 333 -1.99 -6.52 10.73
N GLN A 334 -1.25 -6.54 9.63
CA GLN A 334 0.11 -7.07 9.57
C GLN A 334 1.15 -6.11 10.16
N ILE A 335 2.28 -6.70 10.58
CA ILE A 335 3.52 -5.97 10.83
C ILE A 335 4.23 -5.76 9.49
N GLY A 336 4.86 -4.60 9.28
CA GLY A 336 5.54 -4.26 8.04
C GLY A 336 6.99 -4.73 7.96
N GLU A 337 7.54 -4.71 6.76
CA GLU A 337 8.95 -5.06 6.49
C GLU A 337 9.95 -4.10 7.15
N PHE A 338 9.60 -2.85 7.34
CA PHE A 338 10.47 -1.88 8.01
C PHE A 338 10.64 -2.15 9.51
N SER A 339 9.74 -2.92 10.10
CA SER A 339 9.90 -3.38 11.49
C SER A 339 11.13 -4.27 11.65
N PHE A 340 11.53 -5.02 10.61
CA PHE A 340 12.75 -5.82 10.65
C PHE A 340 14.01 -4.94 10.72
N VAL A 341 14.01 -3.84 9.96
CA VAL A 341 15.10 -2.87 9.97
C VAL A 341 15.23 -2.22 11.35
N LEU A 342 14.10 -1.76 11.91
CA LEU A 342 14.07 -1.18 13.25
C LEU A 342 14.49 -2.21 14.32
N ALA A 343 14.01 -3.46 14.22
CA ALA A 343 14.35 -4.50 15.17
C ALA A 343 15.86 -4.82 15.15
N GLY A 344 16.47 -4.88 13.95
CA GLY A 344 17.91 -5.02 13.79
C GLY A 344 18.70 -3.90 14.46
N MET A 345 18.29 -2.66 14.23
CA MET A 345 18.89 -1.49 14.90
C MET A 345 18.74 -1.55 16.43
N GLY A 346 17.60 -2.03 16.92
CA GLY A 346 17.37 -2.21 18.35
C GLY A 346 18.29 -3.27 18.97
N MET A 347 18.58 -4.36 18.23
CA MET A 347 19.56 -5.36 18.63
C MET A 347 20.99 -4.80 18.66
N GLU A 348 21.40 -4.10 17.60
CA GLU A 348 22.72 -3.46 17.52
C GLU A 348 22.93 -2.44 18.63
N ALA A 349 21.87 -1.73 19.03
CA ALA A 349 21.88 -0.78 20.16
C ALA A 349 21.79 -1.47 21.53
N GLY A 350 21.65 -2.80 21.61
CA GLY A 350 21.53 -3.55 22.86
C GLY A 350 20.20 -3.35 23.61
N ILE A 351 19.19 -2.76 22.95
CA ILE A 351 17.87 -2.46 23.55
C ILE A 351 16.91 -3.64 23.39
N VAL A 352 16.99 -4.33 22.25
CA VAL A 352 16.11 -5.46 21.91
C VAL A 352 16.86 -6.74 22.11
N SER A 353 16.34 -7.61 22.98
CA SER A 353 16.91 -8.94 23.18
C SER A 353 16.67 -9.84 21.97
N GLN A 354 17.52 -10.87 21.80
CA GLN A 354 17.38 -11.88 20.74
C GLN A 354 16.01 -12.56 20.78
N TYR A 355 15.46 -12.72 21.98
CA TYR A 355 14.12 -13.29 22.17
C TYR A 355 13.03 -12.42 21.54
N ILE A 356 13.01 -11.13 21.85
CA ILE A 356 12.01 -10.17 21.32
C ILE A 356 12.20 -9.99 19.82
N TYR A 357 13.44 -9.97 19.33
CA TYR A 357 13.73 -9.93 17.90
C TYR A 357 13.11 -11.14 17.17
N SER A 358 13.39 -12.37 17.62
CA SER A 358 12.87 -13.60 17.03
C SER A 358 11.34 -13.67 17.10
N LEU A 359 10.75 -13.22 18.22
CA LEU A 359 9.30 -13.15 18.41
C LEU A 359 8.66 -12.16 17.43
N THR A 360 9.25 -10.98 17.26
CA THR A 360 8.78 -9.94 16.32
C THR A 360 8.87 -10.42 14.88
N LEU A 361 10.02 -10.98 14.49
CA LEU A 361 10.27 -11.49 13.16
C LEU A 361 9.25 -12.58 12.78
N THR A 362 9.06 -13.55 13.67
CA THR A 362 8.09 -14.65 13.47
C THR A 362 6.66 -14.12 13.39
N SER A 363 6.28 -13.21 14.28
CA SER A 363 4.94 -12.60 14.30
C SER A 363 4.67 -11.79 13.04
N ALA A 364 5.67 -11.07 12.53
CA ALA A 364 5.57 -10.31 11.29
C ALA A 364 5.33 -11.22 10.08
N ILE A 365 6.10 -12.29 9.95
CA ILE A 365 5.94 -13.28 8.87
C ILE A 365 4.53 -13.88 8.89
N ILE A 366 4.04 -14.30 10.06
CA ILE A 366 2.70 -14.88 10.19
C ILE A 366 1.62 -13.87 9.83
N THR A 367 1.70 -12.63 10.34
CA THR A 367 0.71 -11.59 10.06
C THR A 367 0.72 -11.14 8.60
N MET A 368 1.89 -11.07 7.96
CA MET A 368 2.02 -10.80 6.52
C MET A 368 1.37 -11.91 5.69
N LEU A 369 1.58 -13.18 6.05
CA LEU A 369 0.98 -14.32 5.37
C LEU A 369 -0.55 -14.30 5.46
N LEU A 370 -1.11 -13.86 6.57
CA LEU A 370 -2.55 -13.82 6.80
C LEU A 370 -3.25 -12.66 6.05
N THR A 371 -2.55 -11.61 5.67
CA THR A 371 -3.15 -10.38 5.13
C THR A 371 -3.99 -10.57 3.84
N PRO A 372 -3.55 -11.30 2.81
CA PRO A 372 -4.37 -11.51 1.61
C PRO A 372 -5.68 -12.24 1.94
N PHE A 373 -5.64 -13.18 2.90
CA PHE A 373 -6.82 -13.90 3.37
C PHE A 373 -7.74 -12.98 4.18
N ALA A 374 -7.20 -12.10 5.01
CA ALA A 374 -7.97 -11.14 5.80
C ALA A 374 -8.75 -10.16 4.91
N LEU A 375 -8.15 -9.64 3.84
CA LEU A 375 -8.85 -8.79 2.87
C LEU A 375 -9.92 -9.55 2.07
N SER A 376 -9.67 -10.82 1.75
CA SER A 376 -10.69 -11.68 1.13
C SER A 376 -11.85 -11.95 2.09
N PHE A 377 -11.53 -12.18 3.36
CA PHE A 377 -12.52 -12.34 4.44
C PHE A 377 -13.32 -11.04 4.68
N ALA A 378 -12.70 -9.86 4.57
CA ALA A 378 -13.39 -8.58 4.64
C ALA A 378 -14.52 -8.49 3.60
N SER A 379 -14.24 -8.92 2.37
CA SER A 379 -15.23 -8.95 1.29
C SER A 379 -16.41 -9.90 1.58
N PHE A 380 -16.09 -11.09 2.08
CA PHE A 380 -17.10 -12.06 2.47
C PHE A 380 -17.96 -11.53 3.62
N LEU A 381 -17.33 -11.02 4.67
CA LEU A 381 -18.01 -10.49 5.86
C LEU A 381 -18.89 -9.30 5.51
N TYR A 382 -18.40 -8.37 4.69
CA TYR A 382 -19.18 -7.21 4.27
C TYR A 382 -20.43 -7.62 3.46
N ARG A 383 -20.30 -8.57 2.51
CA ARG A 383 -21.47 -9.08 1.76
C ARG A 383 -22.52 -9.68 2.69
N HIS A 384 -22.08 -10.43 3.70
CA HIS A 384 -23.01 -11.08 4.64
C HIS A 384 -23.69 -10.07 5.56
N LEU A 385 -22.94 -9.11 6.09
CA LEU A 385 -23.49 -8.07 6.96
C LEU A 385 -24.41 -7.09 6.20
N SER A 386 -24.07 -6.75 4.95
CA SER A 386 -24.86 -5.81 4.12
C SER A 386 -26.26 -6.34 3.75
N GLN A 387 -26.50 -7.65 3.85
CA GLN A 387 -27.82 -8.26 3.65
C GLN A 387 -28.73 -8.11 4.87
N GLY A 388 -28.20 -7.73 6.04
CA GLY A 388 -28.96 -7.59 7.28
C GLY A 388 -29.55 -6.18 7.46
N GLU A 389 -30.85 -6.07 7.73
CA GLU A 389 -31.55 -4.79 7.96
C GLU A 389 -30.89 -3.90 9.05
N ARG A 390 -30.27 -4.50 10.06
CA ARG A 390 -29.62 -3.75 11.16
C ARG A 390 -28.35 -3.05 10.72
N PHE A 391 -27.57 -3.66 9.85
CA PHE A 391 -26.33 -3.11 9.33
C PHE A 391 -26.61 -2.01 8.29
N GLY A 392 -27.63 -2.20 7.44
CA GLY A 392 -28.14 -1.18 6.53
C GLY A 392 -28.55 0.09 7.29
N ARG A 393 -29.30 -0.05 8.39
CA ARG A 393 -29.70 1.10 9.25
C ARG A 393 -28.52 1.78 9.95
N LEU A 394 -27.47 1.06 10.31
CA LEU A 394 -26.25 1.64 10.90
C LEU A 394 -25.44 2.41 9.85
N ALA A 395 -25.37 1.89 8.63
CA ALA A 395 -24.75 2.56 7.49
C ALA A 395 -25.52 3.83 7.08
N ALA A 396 -26.86 3.80 7.21
CA ALA A 396 -27.76 4.90 6.89
C ALA A 396 -27.81 6.02 7.95
N ARG A 397 -27.45 5.74 9.19
CA ARG A 397 -27.62 6.68 10.32
C ARG A 397 -26.56 7.80 10.43
N ARG A 398 -25.61 7.89 9.53
CA ARG A 398 -24.67 9.01 9.47
C ARG A 398 -24.77 9.72 8.11
N PRO A 399 -25.66 10.72 7.99
CA PRO A 399 -25.49 11.71 6.94
C PRO A 399 -24.23 12.51 7.26
N ASP A 400 -23.35 12.67 6.28
CA ASP A 400 -22.17 13.50 6.41
C ASP A 400 -22.53 14.94 6.75
N PRO A 401 -21.71 15.64 7.57
CA PRO A 401 -21.95 17.02 7.94
C PRO A 401 -21.86 17.89 6.68
N GLY A 402 -22.98 18.42 6.25
CA GLY A 402 -23.07 19.37 5.12
C GLY A 402 -24.09 19.02 4.06
N TRP A 403 -24.90 17.98 4.25
CA TRP A 403 -25.84 17.53 3.23
C TRP A 403 -27.22 18.13 3.41
N GLN A 404 -27.59 19.13 2.58
CA GLN A 404 -28.96 19.49 2.28
C GLN A 404 -29.38 18.72 1.03
N SER A 405 -30.35 17.82 1.17
CA SER A 405 -30.92 17.07 0.03
C SER A 405 -31.69 18.04 -0.86
N GLN A 406 -31.05 18.58 -1.86
CA GLN A 406 -31.75 19.19 -2.98
C GLN A 406 -32.50 18.08 -3.71
N ARG A 407 -33.82 18.09 -3.70
CA ARG A 407 -34.66 17.19 -4.49
C ARG A 407 -34.61 17.67 -5.94
N TRP A 408 -33.88 16.94 -6.77
CA TRP A 408 -33.90 17.14 -8.22
C TRP A 408 -35.12 16.41 -8.79
N GLU A 409 -35.96 17.09 -9.56
CA GLU A 409 -37.02 16.43 -10.34
C GLU A 409 -36.45 15.96 -11.68
N LEU A 410 -35.92 14.75 -11.72
CA LEU A 410 -35.33 14.14 -12.90
C LEU A 410 -36.22 13.03 -13.45
N SER A 411 -36.28 12.91 -14.77
CA SER A 411 -36.94 11.79 -15.44
C SER A 411 -36.20 11.44 -16.73
N GLY A 412 -36.10 10.14 -17.04
CA GLY A 412 -35.35 9.64 -18.20
C GLY A 412 -33.85 9.96 -18.15
N HIS A 413 -33.32 10.24 -16.98
CA HIS A 413 -31.94 10.64 -16.75
C HIS A 413 -30.99 9.44 -16.62
N ALA A 414 -29.70 9.69 -16.81
CA ALA A 414 -28.63 8.76 -16.52
C ALA A 414 -28.12 8.95 -15.09
N VAL A 415 -27.89 7.86 -14.37
CA VAL A 415 -27.27 7.89 -13.04
C VAL A 415 -25.84 7.38 -13.17
N ILE A 416 -24.86 8.27 -12.95
CA ILE A 416 -23.44 7.97 -13.02
C ILE A 416 -22.93 7.69 -11.61
N CYS A 417 -22.58 6.46 -11.33
CA CYS A 417 -21.96 6.05 -10.08
C CYS A 417 -20.43 6.10 -10.21
N GLY A 418 -19.82 7.11 -9.57
CA GLY A 418 -18.39 7.45 -9.65
C GLY A 418 -18.09 8.55 -10.68
N HIS A 419 -17.51 9.67 -10.24
CA HIS A 419 -17.12 10.80 -11.09
C HIS A 419 -15.60 10.93 -11.26
N GLY A 420 -14.88 9.80 -11.23
CA GLY A 420 -13.47 9.72 -11.56
C GLY A 420 -13.21 9.98 -13.05
N ARG A 421 -12.05 9.52 -13.56
CA ARG A 421 -11.64 9.73 -14.99
C ARG A 421 -12.68 9.30 -16.02
N VAL A 422 -13.32 8.15 -15.80
CA VAL A 422 -14.34 7.63 -16.75
C VAL A 422 -15.66 8.37 -16.59
N GLY A 423 -16.16 8.48 -15.35
CA GLY A 423 -17.44 9.14 -15.08
C GLY A 423 -17.46 10.62 -15.47
N SER A 424 -16.39 11.37 -15.21
CA SER A 424 -16.27 12.77 -15.59
C SER A 424 -16.21 12.97 -17.12
N SER A 425 -15.60 12.02 -17.85
CA SER A 425 -15.58 12.05 -19.31
C SER A 425 -16.96 11.79 -19.88
N LEU A 426 -17.70 10.81 -19.31
CA LEU A 426 -19.08 10.52 -19.68
C LEU A 426 -20.00 11.72 -19.37
N ALA A 427 -19.92 12.27 -18.15
CA ALA A 427 -20.71 13.43 -17.74
C ALA A 427 -20.56 14.61 -18.71
N ARG A 428 -19.32 14.93 -19.15
CA ARG A 428 -19.06 15.96 -20.15
C ARG A 428 -19.75 15.71 -21.50
N VAL A 429 -19.85 14.45 -21.93
CA VAL A 429 -20.52 14.10 -23.18
C VAL A 429 -22.04 14.26 -23.03
N LEU A 430 -22.60 13.80 -21.91
CA LEU A 430 -24.03 13.96 -21.62
C LEU A 430 -24.42 15.44 -21.50
N GLU A 431 -23.61 16.24 -20.82
CA GLU A 431 -23.78 17.69 -20.70
C GLU A 431 -23.77 18.38 -22.07
N ARG A 432 -22.80 18.07 -22.95
CA ARG A 432 -22.74 18.64 -24.31
C ARG A 432 -23.91 18.25 -25.20
N ARG A 433 -24.55 17.12 -24.90
CA ARG A 433 -25.71 16.62 -25.65
C ARG A 433 -27.05 16.99 -24.99
N ASN A 434 -27.00 17.74 -23.89
CA ASN A 434 -28.18 18.14 -23.10
C ASN A 434 -28.98 16.93 -22.58
N PHE A 435 -28.32 15.81 -22.28
CA PHE A 435 -28.95 14.70 -21.57
C PHE A 435 -28.94 14.96 -20.07
N SER A 436 -30.07 14.74 -19.42
CA SER A 436 -30.18 14.83 -17.96
C SER A 436 -29.40 13.72 -17.30
N TYR A 437 -28.56 14.04 -16.32
CA TYR A 437 -27.82 13.06 -15.54
C TYR A 437 -27.70 13.48 -14.07
N LEU A 438 -27.45 12.50 -13.22
CA LEU A 438 -27.16 12.65 -11.82
C LEU A 438 -25.90 11.87 -11.47
N VAL A 439 -25.04 12.43 -10.64
CA VAL A 439 -23.78 11.80 -10.22
C VAL A 439 -23.91 11.32 -8.77
N ILE A 440 -23.47 10.10 -8.48
CA ILE A 440 -23.25 9.60 -7.12
C ILE A 440 -21.75 9.40 -6.94
N ASP A 441 -21.13 10.02 -5.94
CA ASP A 441 -19.70 9.83 -5.64
C ASP A 441 -19.44 9.84 -4.14
N LEU A 442 -18.37 9.14 -3.73
CA LEU A 442 -17.85 9.07 -2.36
C LEU A 442 -16.87 10.20 -2.02
N ASP A 443 -16.44 10.98 -3.00
CA ASP A 443 -15.48 12.05 -2.80
C ASP A 443 -16.19 13.37 -2.51
N PRO A 444 -16.05 13.92 -1.26
CA PRO A 444 -16.69 15.17 -0.90
C PRO A 444 -16.22 16.37 -1.75
N GLN A 445 -14.98 16.33 -2.26
CA GLN A 445 -14.44 17.40 -3.10
C GLN A 445 -15.12 17.39 -4.47
N VAL A 446 -15.26 16.20 -5.07
CA VAL A 446 -15.99 16.01 -6.33
C VAL A 446 -17.43 16.51 -6.19
N ILE A 447 -18.12 16.14 -5.13
CA ILE A 447 -19.49 16.57 -4.87
C ILE A 447 -19.59 18.09 -4.66
N SER A 448 -18.62 18.68 -3.94
CA SER A 448 -18.58 20.14 -3.76
C SER A 448 -18.37 20.89 -5.09
N GLU A 449 -17.50 20.37 -5.97
CA GLU A 449 -17.26 20.93 -7.30
C GLU A 449 -18.50 20.82 -8.21
N LEU A 450 -19.17 19.66 -8.19
CA LEU A 450 -20.40 19.44 -8.95
C LEU A 450 -21.54 20.35 -8.45
N HIS A 451 -21.66 20.47 -7.14
CA HIS A 451 -22.64 21.33 -6.50
C HIS A 451 -22.43 22.83 -6.83
N ALA A 452 -21.17 23.29 -6.83
CA ALA A 452 -20.81 24.65 -7.25
C ALA A 452 -21.14 24.93 -8.73
N ARG A 453 -21.26 23.89 -9.55
CA ARG A 453 -21.66 23.94 -10.97
C ARG A 453 -23.15 23.67 -11.18
N GLU A 454 -23.93 23.56 -10.11
CA GLU A 454 -25.38 23.23 -10.12
C GLU A 454 -25.70 21.90 -10.84
N ILE A 455 -24.74 20.96 -10.85
CA ILE A 455 -24.92 19.63 -11.44
C ILE A 455 -25.59 18.72 -10.39
N PRO A 456 -26.70 18.01 -10.76
CA PRO A 456 -27.35 17.05 -9.89
C PRO A 456 -26.37 16.00 -9.36
N CYS A 457 -26.15 15.96 -8.05
CA CYS A 457 -25.21 15.02 -7.44
C CYS A 457 -25.67 14.57 -6.05
N ILE A 458 -25.24 13.35 -5.70
CA ILE A 458 -25.51 12.72 -4.42
C ILE A 458 -24.18 12.25 -3.84
N TYR A 459 -23.87 12.68 -2.62
CA TYR A 459 -22.75 12.15 -1.87
C TYR A 459 -23.14 10.79 -1.25
N GLY A 460 -22.38 9.76 -1.48
CA GLY A 460 -22.58 8.46 -0.82
C GLY A 460 -22.12 7.26 -1.63
N ASP A 461 -22.21 6.10 -0.99
CA ASP A 461 -21.91 4.82 -1.62
C ASP A 461 -23.10 4.36 -2.48
N ALA A 462 -22.88 4.22 -3.78
CA ALA A 462 -23.89 3.70 -4.71
C ALA A 462 -24.32 2.25 -4.39
N GLY A 463 -23.53 1.50 -3.62
CA GLY A 463 -23.93 0.20 -3.07
C GLY A 463 -24.99 0.28 -1.98
N ASN A 464 -25.26 1.48 -1.43
CA ASN A 464 -26.28 1.67 -0.39
C ASN A 464 -27.67 1.88 -1.01
N PRO A 465 -28.68 1.06 -0.65
CA PRO A 465 -30.05 1.18 -1.18
C PRO A 465 -30.70 2.55 -0.95
N GLU A 466 -30.40 3.21 0.18
CA GLU A 466 -30.96 4.52 0.49
C GLU A 466 -30.41 5.62 -0.41
N ILE A 467 -29.11 5.57 -0.73
CA ILE A 467 -28.49 6.51 -1.67
C ILE A 467 -29.09 6.32 -3.06
N LEU A 468 -29.26 5.07 -3.50
CA LEU A 468 -29.90 4.76 -4.78
C LEU A 468 -31.37 5.18 -4.83
N ALA A 469 -32.11 5.09 -3.72
CA ALA A 469 -33.48 5.56 -3.66
C ALA A 469 -33.61 7.07 -3.90
N HIS A 470 -32.63 7.87 -3.46
CA HIS A 470 -32.59 9.30 -3.73
C HIS A 470 -32.22 9.65 -5.19
N ALA A 471 -31.62 8.71 -5.92
CA ALA A 471 -31.28 8.89 -7.32
C ALA A 471 -32.47 8.69 -8.29
N GLN A 472 -33.68 8.44 -7.77
CA GLN A 472 -34.93 8.26 -8.56
C GLN A 472 -34.77 7.21 -9.67
N LEU A 473 -34.22 6.03 -9.31
CA LEU A 473 -33.98 4.94 -10.26
C LEU A 473 -35.26 4.41 -10.92
N ASP A 474 -36.42 4.61 -10.30
CA ASP A 474 -37.74 4.32 -10.86
C ASP A 474 -38.04 5.13 -12.13
N LYS A 475 -37.43 6.31 -12.26
CA LYS A 475 -37.56 7.23 -13.41
C LYS A 475 -36.28 7.32 -14.24
N ALA A 476 -35.21 6.72 -13.82
CA ALA A 476 -33.95 6.71 -14.55
C ALA A 476 -34.01 5.83 -15.79
N ARG A 477 -33.27 6.19 -16.82
CA ARG A 477 -33.13 5.42 -18.06
C ARG A 477 -32.00 4.40 -17.94
N VAL A 478 -30.88 4.77 -17.32
CA VAL A 478 -29.68 3.94 -17.25
C VAL A 478 -28.90 4.23 -15.97
N LEU A 479 -28.35 3.20 -15.36
CA LEU A 479 -27.36 3.28 -14.29
C LEU A 479 -25.99 2.92 -14.83
N ILE A 480 -24.99 3.74 -14.61
CA ILE A 480 -23.62 3.52 -15.09
C ILE A 480 -22.67 3.44 -13.92
N CYS A 481 -22.09 2.28 -13.64
CA CYS A 481 -21.09 2.06 -12.61
C CYS A 481 -19.69 2.22 -13.20
N THR A 482 -19.00 3.33 -12.88
CA THR A 482 -17.68 3.65 -13.44
C THR A 482 -16.54 3.45 -12.44
N PHE A 483 -16.84 3.24 -11.16
CA PHE A 483 -15.84 3.02 -10.11
C PHE A 483 -15.27 1.60 -10.14
N PRO A 484 -14.03 1.38 -9.66
CA PRO A 484 -13.32 0.12 -9.83
C PRO A 484 -13.71 -0.97 -8.82
N ASP A 485 -14.37 -0.60 -7.73
CA ASP A 485 -14.72 -1.51 -6.62
C ASP A 485 -15.86 -2.46 -7.01
N PHE A 486 -15.50 -3.70 -7.33
CA PHE A 486 -16.44 -4.73 -7.77
C PHE A 486 -17.58 -4.97 -6.77
N ILE A 487 -17.31 -4.96 -5.45
CA ILE A 487 -18.34 -5.23 -4.44
C ILE A 487 -19.38 -4.11 -4.44
N ALA A 488 -18.94 -2.86 -4.56
CA ALA A 488 -19.86 -1.74 -4.68
C ALA A 488 -20.66 -1.82 -5.99
N VAL A 489 -20.04 -2.22 -7.12
CA VAL A 489 -20.72 -2.44 -8.41
C VAL A 489 -21.78 -3.54 -8.28
N GLU A 490 -21.42 -4.67 -7.67
CA GLU A 490 -22.36 -5.79 -7.45
C GLU A 490 -23.56 -5.36 -6.60
N LEU A 491 -23.31 -4.67 -5.48
CA LEU A 491 -24.37 -4.20 -4.57
C LEU A 491 -25.24 -3.11 -5.23
N ALA A 492 -24.62 -2.14 -5.90
CA ALA A 492 -25.34 -1.11 -6.64
C ALA A 492 -26.28 -1.73 -7.68
N THR A 493 -25.78 -2.70 -8.46
CA THR A 493 -26.56 -3.43 -9.46
C THR A 493 -27.73 -4.19 -8.84
N ARG A 494 -27.49 -5.00 -7.80
CA ARG A 494 -28.54 -5.77 -7.13
C ARG A 494 -29.61 -4.87 -6.53
N ASN A 495 -29.21 -3.80 -5.88
CA ASN A 495 -30.14 -2.86 -5.25
C ASN A 495 -30.89 -2.03 -6.29
N ALA A 496 -30.23 -1.62 -7.36
CA ALA A 496 -30.89 -0.90 -8.46
C ALA A 496 -31.95 -1.75 -9.15
N LEU A 497 -31.66 -3.02 -9.43
CA LEU A 497 -32.64 -3.96 -10.03
C LEU A 497 -33.80 -4.31 -9.08
N ARG A 498 -33.60 -4.20 -7.77
CA ARG A 498 -34.73 -4.31 -6.80
C ARG A 498 -35.66 -3.11 -6.87
N ILE A 499 -35.12 -1.89 -7.11
CA ILE A 499 -35.91 -0.66 -7.22
C ILE A 499 -36.59 -0.60 -8.59
N ASN A 500 -35.82 -0.87 -9.66
CA ASN A 500 -36.33 -0.87 -11.03
C ASN A 500 -35.83 -2.10 -11.80
N PRO A 501 -36.61 -3.18 -11.90
CA PRO A 501 -36.20 -4.41 -12.60
C PRO A 501 -35.97 -4.26 -14.12
N ARG A 502 -36.39 -3.13 -14.70
CA ARG A 502 -36.22 -2.83 -16.14
C ARG A 502 -35.11 -1.82 -16.41
N LEU A 503 -34.35 -1.44 -15.42
CA LEU A 503 -33.30 -0.45 -15.54
C LEU A 503 -32.14 -1.02 -16.37
N ASP A 504 -31.76 -0.28 -17.41
CA ASP A 504 -30.52 -0.59 -18.12
C ASP A 504 -29.31 -0.30 -17.23
N ILE A 505 -28.40 -1.26 -17.13
CA ILE A 505 -27.20 -1.11 -16.30
C ILE A 505 -25.96 -1.35 -17.16
N VAL A 506 -25.06 -0.36 -17.15
CA VAL A 506 -23.72 -0.46 -17.72
C VAL A 506 -22.71 -0.51 -16.59
N ALA A 507 -21.91 -1.56 -16.51
CA ALA A 507 -20.97 -1.73 -15.42
C ALA A 507 -19.53 -1.92 -15.93
N ARG A 508 -18.60 -1.28 -15.26
CA ARG A 508 -17.18 -1.47 -15.47
C ARG A 508 -16.64 -2.55 -14.54
N VAL A 509 -15.87 -3.50 -15.10
CA VAL A 509 -15.16 -4.53 -14.34
C VAL A 509 -13.74 -4.72 -14.88
N HIS A 510 -12.85 -5.27 -14.05
CA HIS A 510 -11.47 -5.54 -14.44
C HIS A 510 -11.20 -7.02 -14.70
N ARG A 511 -11.89 -7.93 -13.99
CA ARG A 511 -11.65 -9.38 -14.07
C ARG A 511 -12.78 -10.09 -14.82
N ASP A 512 -12.41 -11.09 -15.60
CA ASP A 512 -13.39 -11.89 -16.36
C ASP A 512 -14.39 -12.63 -15.45
N VAL A 513 -13.93 -13.08 -14.26
CA VAL A 513 -14.81 -13.74 -13.26
C VAL A 513 -15.89 -12.79 -12.74
N ASP A 514 -15.55 -11.51 -12.54
CA ASP A 514 -16.51 -10.49 -12.07
C ASP A 514 -17.55 -10.18 -13.16
N ALA A 515 -17.13 -10.21 -14.44
CA ALA A 515 -18.03 -10.03 -15.56
C ALA A 515 -19.10 -11.13 -15.63
N GLU A 516 -18.71 -12.39 -15.43
CA GLU A 516 -19.64 -13.53 -15.42
C GLU A 516 -20.66 -13.42 -14.28
N LEU A 517 -20.21 -12.99 -13.09
CA LEU A 517 -21.11 -12.77 -11.96
C LEU A 517 -22.14 -11.66 -12.24
N LEU A 518 -21.73 -10.54 -12.84
CA LEU A 518 -22.64 -9.44 -13.17
C LEU A 518 -23.64 -9.80 -14.28
N LYS A 519 -23.24 -10.60 -15.27
CA LYS A 519 -24.17 -11.16 -16.26
C LYS A 519 -25.27 -11.96 -15.58
N GLY A 520 -24.90 -12.83 -14.62
CA GLY A 520 -25.85 -13.62 -13.83
C GLY A 520 -26.82 -12.78 -12.97
N ILE A 521 -26.47 -11.52 -12.66
CA ILE A 521 -27.32 -10.58 -11.91
C ILE A 521 -28.31 -9.86 -12.83
N GLY A 522 -28.01 -9.73 -14.13
CA GLY A 522 -28.85 -9.03 -15.10
C GLY A 522 -28.34 -7.67 -15.55
N VAL A 523 -27.01 -7.46 -15.54
CA VAL A 523 -26.39 -6.26 -16.10
C VAL A 523 -26.53 -6.26 -17.61
N SER A 524 -26.97 -5.12 -18.18
CA SER A 524 -27.23 -5.00 -19.63
C SER A 524 -25.94 -5.00 -20.45
N GLU A 525 -24.93 -4.23 -19.99
CA GLU A 525 -23.64 -4.16 -20.67
C GLU A 525 -22.48 -4.14 -19.65
N ILE A 526 -21.42 -4.87 -19.98
CA ILE A 526 -20.22 -4.96 -19.16
C ILE A 526 -19.03 -4.48 -19.96
N VAL A 527 -18.35 -3.45 -19.43
CA VAL A 527 -17.17 -2.86 -20.05
C VAL A 527 -15.92 -3.28 -19.29
N ARG A 528 -14.96 -3.85 -20.01
CA ARG A 528 -13.62 -4.21 -19.50
C ARG A 528 -12.60 -3.26 -20.09
N PRO A 529 -12.13 -2.26 -19.33
CA PRO A 529 -11.28 -1.18 -19.87
C PRO A 529 -10.00 -1.68 -20.56
N GLU A 530 -9.34 -2.67 -19.97
CA GLU A 530 -8.09 -3.23 -20.50
C GLU A 530 -8.32 -3.95 -21.83
N PHE A 531 -9.45 -4.65 -21.97
CA PHE A 531 -9.84 -5.33 -23.19
C PHE A 531 -10.20 -4.32 -24.30
N GLU A 532 -11.02 -3.32 -23.97
CA GLU A 532 -11.40 -2.26 -24.93
C GLU A 532 -10.19 -1.42 -25.37
N ALA A 533 -9.29 -1.10 -24.44
CA ALA A 533 -8.02 -0.46 -24.76
C ALA A 533 -7.16 -1.33 -25.68
N GLY A 534 -7.12 -2.64 -25.45
CA GLY A 534 -6.44 -3.60 -26.33
C GLY A 534 -7.01 -3.63 -27.74
N LEU A 535 -8.34 -3.62 -27.88
CA LEU A 535 -9.00 -3.52 -29.18
C LEU A 535 -8.67 -2.21 -29.91
N GLU A 536 -8.64 -1.10 -29.18
CA GLU A 536 -8.31 0.20 -29.77
C GLU A 536 -6.84 0.28 -30.20
N ILE A 537 -5.92 -0.24 -29.40
CA ILE A 537 -4.50 -0.37 -29.79
C ILE A 537 -4.37 -1.26 -31.03
N THR A 538 -5.10 -2.38 -31.06
CA THR A 538 -5.12 -3.29 -32.23
C THR A 538 -5.63 -2.56 -33.46
N ARG A 539 -6.72 -1.80 -33.36
CA ARG A 539 -7.26 -0.99 -34.44
C ARG A 539 -6.23 -0.03 -35.01
N HIS A 540 -5.57 0.75 -34.15
CA HIS A 540 -4.54 1.69 -34.56
C HIS A 540 -3.32 1.01 -35.18
N THR A 541 -2.93 -0.16 -34.65
CA THR A 541 -1.81 -0.94 -35.17
C THR A 541 -2.11 -1.48 -36.56
N LEU A 542 -3.26 -2.13 -36.76
CA LEU A 542 -3.65 -2.70 -38.05
C LEU A 542 -3.81 -1.61 -39.12
N HIS A 543 -4.29 -0.42 -38.75
CA HIS A 543 -4.36 0.72 -39.65
C HIS A 543 -2.96 1.14 -40.16
N ARG A 544 -1.92 1.05 -39.29
CA ARG A 544 -0.52 1.33 -39.68
C ARG A 544 0.07 0.26 -40.60
N PHE A 545 -0.45 -0.98 -40.54
CA PHE A 545 -0.12 -2.04 -41.49
C PHE A 545 -0.89 -1.95 -42.82
N GLY A 546 -1.71 -0.90 -43.00
CA GLY A 546 -2.38 -0.62 -44.26
C GLY A 546 -3.71 -1.41 -44.45
N LEU A 547 -4.24 -2.05 -43.43
CA LEU A 547 -5.54 -2.70 -43.53
C LEU A 547 -6.65 -1.66 -43.64
N SER A 548 -7.67 -1.98 -44.41
CA SER A 548 -8.84 -1.12 -44.60
C SER A 548 -9.73 -1.08 -43.35
N GLY A 549 -10.46 0.02 -43.15
CA GLY A 549 -11.38 0.19 -42.03
C GLY A 549 -12.38 -0.97 -41.87
N PRO A 550 -13.03 -1.46 -42.96
CA PRO A 550 -13.93 -2.61 -42.90
C PRO A 550 -13.25 -3.92 -42.44
N GLU A 551 -12.04 -4.22 -42.94
CA GLU A 551 -11.27 -5.40 -42.53
C GLU A 551 -10.89 -5.36 -41.05
N ILE A 552 -10.44 -4.19 -40.58
CA ILE A 552 -10.13 -3.97 -39.16
C ILE A 552 -11.38 -4.20 -38.32
N GLN A 553 -12.53 -3.66 -38.71
CA GLN A 553 -13.78 -3.83 -37.97
C GLN A 553 -14.20 -5.30 -37.88
N LEU A 554 -14.03 -6.06 -38.94
CA LEU A 554 -14.33 -7.50 -38.95
C LEU A 554 -13.44 -8.26 -37.95
N ILE A 555 -12.14 -7.95 -37.90
CA ILE A 555 -11.19 -8.55 -36.95
C ILE A 555 -11.59 -8.23 -35.51
N LEU A 556 -11.89 -6.94 -35.22
CA LEU A 556 -12.26 -6.49 -33.87
C LEU A 556 -13.58 -7.12 -33.41
N THR A 557 -14.57 -7.26 -34.31
CA THR A 557 -15.84 -7.95 -34.01
C THR A 557 -15.57 -9.42 -33.66
N GLY A 558 -14.75 -10.11 -34.45
CA GLY A 558 -14.38 -11.50 -34.16
C GLY A 558 -13.61 -11.67 -32.85
N LEU A 559 -12.80 -10.69 -32.43
CA LEU A 559 -12.14 -10.69 -31.12
C LEU A 559 -13.12 -10.49 -29.95
N ARG A 560 -14.16 -9.68 -30.15
CA ARG A 560 -15.24 -9.51 -29.16
C ARG A 560 -16.08 -10.79 -29.00
N GLU A 561 -16.43 -11.44 -30.09
CA GLU A 561 -17.25 -12.66 -30.09
C GLU A 561 -16.51 -13.87 -29.49
N ARG A 562 -15.22 -14.05 -29.79
CA ARG A 562 -14.41 -15.16 -29.25
C ARG A 562 -14.20 -15.14 -27.74
N LYS A 563 -14.42 -14.01 -27.06
CA LYS A 563 -14.36 -13.91 -25.60
C LYS A 563 -15.73 -13.97 -24.92
N VAL A 564 -16.80 -14.16 -25.67
CA VAL A 564 -18.16 -14.38 -25.14
C VAL A 564 -18.47 -15.89 -25.00
N VAL A 565 -17.53 -16.75 -25.41
CA VAL A 565 -17.57 -18.22 -25.20
C VAL A 565 -16.47 -18.59 -24.14
#